data_9d00c91ab06ff314d65bd8df65a89f90
#
_entry.id   9d00c91ab06ff314d65bd8df65a89f90
#
_cell.length_a   1.000
_cell.length_b   1.000
_cell.length_c   1.000
_cell.angle_alpha   90.00
_cell.angle_beta   90.00
_cell.angle_gamma   90.00
#
_symmetry.space_group_name_H-M   'P 1'
#
loop_
_entity.id
_entity.type
_entity.pdbx_description
1 polymer ?
#
loop_
_entity_poly.entity_id
_entity_poly.type
_entity_poly.pdbx_seq_one_letter_code
_entity_poly.pdbx_strand_id
1 'polypeptide(L)'
;FPALLRCYVEHISVSGLTFAYGEDGRPHGLCKGDRLFYLTTAGGPILDRNCGFDYLKTLLGNMMDFKKMDYVAAECTDVIGYPVEEELQKAEEQVRAQIQSWR
;
A
#
# COMPACT_ATOMS: atom_id res chain seq x y z
N PHE A 1 3.27 8.72 -5.81
CA PHE A 1 3.41 8.48 -4.36
C PHE A 1 3.81 9.77 -3.66
N PRO A 2 2.95 10.33 -2.80
CA PRO A 2 3.19 11.64 -2.23
C PRO A 2 4.39 11.68 -1.27
N ALA A 3 5.19 12.75 -1.36
CA ALA A 3 6.35 12.92 -0.51
C ALA A 3 6.00 12.97 0.99
N LEU A 4 4.86 13.59 1.33
CA LEU A 4 4.39 13.65 2.73
C LEU A 4 4.05 12.28 3.28
N LEU A 5 3.46 11.40 2.48
CA LEU A 5 3.18 10.04 2.91
C LEU A 5 4.48 9.28 3.16
N ARG A 6 5.46 9.43 2.29
CA ARG A 6 6.76 8.82 2.46
C ARG A 6 7.46 9.33 3.74
N CYS A 7 7.41 10.64 3.99
CA CYS A 7 7.93 11.20 5.23
C CYS A 7 7.26 10.59 6.46
N TYR A 8 5.94 10.45 6.44
CA TYR A 8 5.21 9.80 7.53
C TYR A 8 5.68 8.37 7.75
N VAL A 9 5.75 7.58 6.68
CA VAL A 9 6.17 6.18 6.79
C VAL A 9 7.59 6.07 7.32
N GLU A 10 8.51 6.91 6.85
CA GLU A 10 9.89 6.92 7.34
C GLU A 10 9.98 7.32 8.82
N HIS A 11 9.14 8.27 9.26
CA HIS A 11 9.14 8.70 10.67
C HIS A 11 8.61 7.63 11.62
N ILE A 12 7.68 6.79 11.19
CA ILE A 12 7.18 5.70 12.03
C ILE A 12 8.03 4.43 11.94
N SER A 13 8.96 4.36 10.99
CA SER A 13 9.85 3.21 10.82
C SER A 13 11.03 3.30 11.79
N VAL A 14 10.74 3.11 13.07
CA VAL A 14 11.72 3.30 14.15
C VAL A 14 11.88 2.01 14.95
N SER A 15 13.12 1.55 15.05
CA SER A 15 13.46 0.37 15.85
C SER A 15 13.08 0.58 17.31
N GLY A 16 12.36 -0.39 17.87
CA GLY A 16 11.82 -0.31 19.22
C GLY A 16 10.43 0.29 19.30
N LEU A 17 9.91 0.88 18.21
CA LEU A 17 8.58 1.46 18.15
C LEU A 17 7.62 0.65 17.27
N THR A 18 7.98 0.46 16.00
CA THR A 18 7.13 -0.25 15.04
C THR A 18 7.69 -1.61 14.65
N PHE A 19 8.97 -1.83 14.85
CA PHE A 19 9.62 -3.10 14.66
C PHE A 19 10.82 -3.21 15.59
N ALA A 20 11.35 -4.42 15.74
CA ALA A 20 12.59 -4.66 16.47
C ALA A 20 13.32 -5.83 15.84
N TYR A 21 14.65 -5.82 15.94
CA TYR A 21 15.45 -6.94 15.48
C TYR A 21 15.48 -8.05 16.55
N GLY A 22 15.19 -9.28 16.12
CA GLY A 22 15.27 -10.44 16.96
C GLY A 22 16.70 -10.99 17.08
N GLU A 23 16.86 -12.06 17.83
CA GLU A 23 18.15 -12.76 17.96
C GLU A 23 18.64 -13.35 16.64
N ASP A 24 17.72 -13.64 15.72
CA ASP A 24 18.01 -14.12 14.37
C ASP A 24 18.53 -13.02 13.44
N GLY A 25 18.60 -11.76 13.89
CA GLY A 25 19.01 -10.62 13.10
C GLY A 25 17.93 -10.11 12.16
N ARG A 26 16.72 -10.66 12.20
CA ARG A 26 15.59 -10.25 11.34
C ARG A 26 14.65 -9.30 12.05
N PRO A 27 14.03 -8.36 11.31
CA PRO A 27 13.02 -7.49 11.91
C PRO A 27 11.74 -8.26 12.23
N HIS A 28 11.11 -7.88 13.34
CA HIS A 28 9.82 -8.38 13.79
C HIS A 28 8.92 -7.19 14.12
N GLY A 29 7.64 -7.27 13.72
CA GLY A 29 6.70 -6.18 13.92
C GLY A 29 6.28 -6.00 15.37
N LEU A 30 6.15 -4.75 15.77
CA LEU A 30 5.61 -4.36 17.08
C LEU A 30 4.23 -3.73 16.96
N CYS A 31 3.74 -3.51 15.75
CA CYS A 31 2.42 -2.93 15.49
C CYS A 31 1.32 -3.96 15.77
N LYS A 32 0.18 -3.48 16.26
CA LYS A 32 -0.99 -4.33 16.51
C LYS A 32 -1.82 -4.56 15.25
N GLY A 33 -1.68 -3.70 14.22
CA GLY A 33 -2.34 -3.87 12.94
C GLY A 33 -1.72 -5.02 12.15
N ASP A 34 -2.53 -5.71 11.35
CA ASP A 34 -2.06 -6.79 10.50
C ASP A 34 -2.47 -6.63 9.03
N ARG A 35 -3.24 -5.60 8.72
CA ARG A 35 -3.73 -5.33 7.36
C ARG A 35 -3.34 -3.94 6.89
N LEU A 36 -2.99 -3.85 5.62
CA LEU A 36 -2.78 -2.60 4.93
C LEU A 36 -3.54 -2.63 3.61
N PHE A 37 -4.29 -1.59 3.35
CA PHE A 37 -4.99 -1.41 2.09
C PHE A 37 -4.49 -0.12 1.44
N TYR A 38 -3.79 -0.27 0.32
CA TYR A 38 -3.21 0.84 -0.43
C TYR A 38 -4.13 1.25 -1.56
N LEU A 39 -4.63 2.48 -1.50
CA LEU A 39 -5.50 3.05 -2.54
C LEU A 39 -4.72 4.14 -3.27
N THR A 40 -4.69 4.06 -4.58
CA THR A 40 -3.93 5.02 -5.37
C THR A 40 -4.58 5.31 -6.71
N THR A 41 -4.19 6.44 -7.29
CA THR A 41 -4.47 6.75 -8.68
C THR A 41 -3.14 6.93 -9.41
N ALA A 42 -3.13 6.64 -10.69
CA ALA A 42 -1.95 6.81 -11.54
C ALA A 42 -2.34 7.44 -12.86
N GLY A 43 -1.54 8.40 -13.32
CA GLY A 43 -1.80 9.09 -14.60
C GLY A 43 -1.65 8.19 -15.80
N GLY A 44 -0.77 7.20 -15.74
CA GLY A 44 -0.55 6.20 -16.78
C GLY A 44 -0.74 4.78 -16.25
N PRO A 45 -0.45 3.76 -17.07
CA PRO A 45 -0.52 2.37 -16.62
C PRO A 45 0.64 2.06 -15.66
N ILE A 46 0.33 1.37 -14.57
CA ILE A 46 1.33 0.97 -13.56
C ILE A 46 2.19 -0.19 -14.09
N LEU A 47 1.56 -1.12 -14.79
CA LEU A 47 2.20 -2.35 -15.29
C LEU A 47 2.81 -3.14 -14.12
N ASP A 48 4.10 -3.50 -14.22
CA ASP A 48 4.84 -4.23 -13.21
C ASP A 48 5.64 -3.32 -12.25
N ARG A 49 5.41 -1.99 -12.31
CA ARG A 49 6.20 -0.99 -11.58
C ARG A 49 5.39 -0.27 -10.52
N ASN A 50 4.78 -1.01 -9.61
CA ASN A 50 4.04 -0.40 -8.49
C ASN A 50 4.99 -0.03 -7.34
N CYS A 51 5.87 0.93 -7.57
CA CYS A 51 6.92 1.31 -6.63
C CYS A 51 6.39 1.79 -5.28
N GLY A 52 5.24 2.48 -5.27
CA GLY A 52 4.59 2.91 -4.02
C GLY A 52 4.16 1.73 -3.16
N PHE A 53 3.50 0.76 -3.78
CA PHE A 53 3.05 -0.44 -3.07
C PHE A 53 4.23 -1.32 -2.63
N ASP A 54 5.23 -1.48 -3.48
CA ASP A 54 6.43 -2.27 -3.16
C ASP A 54 7.21 -1.64 -1.99
N TYR A 55 7.28 -0.32 -1.95
CA TYR A 55 7.89 0.41 -0.84
C TYR A 55 7.15 0.12 0.48
N LEU A 56 5.82 0.23 0.48
CA LEU A 56 5.01 -0.07 1.65
C LEU A 56 5.08 -1.55 2.06
N LYS A 57 5.10 -2.46 1.09
CA LYS A 57 5.27 -3.88 1.35
C LYS A 57 6.58 -4.17 2.06
N THR A 58 7.66 -3.52 1.66
CA THR A 58 8.95 -3.71 2.29
C THR A 58 8.94 -3.24 3.74
N LEU A 59 8.45 -2.02 3.99
CA LEU A 59 8.48 -1.46 5.35
C LEU A 59 7.40 -2.06 6.24
N LEU A 60 6.16 -2.05 5.81
CA LEU A 60 5.07 -2.52 6.66
C LEU A 60 4.91 -4.04 6.62
N GLY A 61 5.12 -4.65 5.47
CA GLY A 61 5.00 -6.10 5.35
C GLY A 61 6.19 -6.85 5.93
N ASN A 62 7.39 -6.55 5.44
CA ASN A 62 8.58 -7.32 5.81
C ASN A 62 9.17 -6.91 7.16
N MET A 63 9.09 -5.63 7.53
CA MET A 63 9.68 -5.13 8.77
C MET A 63 8.68 -5.06 9.92
N MET A 64 7.45 -4.64 9.65
CA MET A 64 6.42 -4.42 10.67
C MET A 64 5.39 -5.55 10.77
N ASP A 65 5.55 -6.61 10.00
CA ASP A 65 4.71 -7.83 10.01
C ASP A 65 3.23 -7.60 9.68
N PHE A 66 2.91 -6.64 8.81
CA PHE A 66 1.57 -6.55 8.24
C PHE A 66 1.41 -7.70 7.24
N LYS A 67 0.65 -8.71 7.61
CA LYS A 67 0.55 -9.97 6.86
C LYS A 67 -0.41 -9.92 5.68
N LYS A 68 -1.41 -9.03 5.74
CA LYS A 68 -2.42 -8.89 4.70
C LYS A 68 -2.27 -7.52 4.05
N MET A 69 -1.79 -7.51 2.82
CA MET A 69 -1.55 -6.28 2.09
C MET A 69 -2.19 -6.38 0.72
N ASP A 70 -3.09 -5.45 0.44
CA ASP A 70 -3.80 -5.37 -0.82
C ASP A 70 -3.73 -3.95 -1.37
N TYR A 71 -3.95 -3.80 -2.66
CA TYR A 71 -4.07 -2.48 -3.25
C TYR A 71 -5.16 -2.44 -4.30
N VAL A 72 -5.70 -1.24 -4.51
CA VAL A 72 -6.54 -0.91 -5.64
C VAL A 72 -6.00 0.38 -6.26
N ALA A 73 -5.85 0.38 -7.57
CA ALA A 73 -5.36 1.52 -8.32
C ALA A 73 -6.33 1.89 -9.44
N ALA A 74 -6.67 3.18 -9.54
CA ALA A 74 -7.30 3.74 -10.74
C ALA A 74 -6.19 4.25 -11.65
N GLU A 75 -6.00 3.60 -12.79
CA GLU A 75 -4.89 3.86 -13.70
C GLU A 75 -5.33 4.70 -14.89
N CYS A 76 -4.37 5.26 -15.59
CA CYS A 76 -4.58 5.99 -16.84
C CYS A 76 -5.48 7.23 -16.70
N THR A 77 -5.46 7.87 -15.54
CA THR A 77 -6.32 9.03 -15.28
C THR A 77 -5.90 10.28 -16.06
N ASP A 78 -4.68 10.32 -16.58
CA ASP A 78 -4.15 11.42 -17.40
C ASP A 78 -4.01 11.07 -18.88
N VAL A 79 -4.48 9.90 -19.29
CA VAL A 79 -4.40 9.47 -20.69
C VAL A 79 -5.56 10.10 -21.47
N ILE A 80 -5.24 10.84 -22.53
CA ILE A 80 -6.23 11.50 -23.39
C ILE A 80 -7.13 10.46 -24.06
N GLY A 81 -8.45 10.65 -23.94
CA GLY A 81 -9.43 9.74 -24.54
C GLY A 81 -9.72 8.48 -23.71
N TYR A 82 -9.07 8.30 -22.58
CA TYR A 82 -9.31 7.15 -21.71
C TYR A 82 -10.58 7.36 -20.87
N PRO A 83 -11.44 6.35 -20.70
CA PRO A 83 -12.69 6.50 -19.93
C PRO A 83 -12.43 6.51 -18.41
N VAL A 84 -12.00 7.68 -17.90
CA VAL A 84 -11.59 7.85 -16.51
C VAL A 84 -12.72 7.54 -15.52
N GLU A 85 -13.95 7.96 -15.82
CA GLU A 85 -15.09 7.72 -14.93
C GLU A 85 -15.41 6.23 -14.77
N GLU A 86 -15.31 5.47 -15.85
CA GLU A 86 -15.49 4.02 -15.80
C GLU A 86 -14.38 3.34 -15.00
N GLU A 87 -13.16 3.83 -15.14
CA GLU A 87 -12.01 3.32 -14.40
C GLU A 87 -12.15 3.59 -12.89
N LEU A 88 -12.60 4.79 -12.52
CA LEU A 88 -12.87 5.14 -11.12
C LEU A 88 -13.99 4.28 -10.54
N GLN A 89 -15.06 4.07 -11.31
CA GLN A 89 -16.18 3.21 -10.89
C GLN A 89 -15.72 1.77 -10.65
N LYS A 90 -14.91 1.23 -11.54
CA LYS A 90 -14.31 -0.09 -11.43
C LYS A 90 -13.43 -0.22 -10.18
N ALA A 91 -12.61 0.82 -9.92
CA ALA A 91 -11.79 0.85 -8.72
C ALA A 91 -12.64 0.89 -7.45
N GLU A 92 -13.72 1.67 -7.42
CA GLU A 92 -14.65 1.70 -6.28
C GLU A 92 -15.29 0.34 -6.02
N GLU A 93 -15.70 -0.37 -7.06
CA GLU A 93 -16.24 -1.72 -6.94
C GLU A 93 -15.23 -2.70 -6.35
N GLN A 94 -13.97 -2.59 -6.79
CA GLN A 94 -12.88 -3.40 -6.25
C GLN A 94 -12.65 -3.11 -4.76
N VAL A 95 -12.70 -1.85 -4.35
CA VAL A 95 -12.57 -1.46 -2.95
C VAL A 95 -13.70 -2.05 -2.11
N ARG A 96 -14.94 -1.96 -2.58
CA ARG A 96 -16.10 -2.52 -1.87
C ARG A 96 -15.99 -4.03 -1.72
N ALA A 97 -15.62 -4.73 -2.78
CA ALA A 97 -15.43 -6.17 -2.75
C ALA A 97 -14.34 -6.57 -1.76
N GLN A 98 -13.23 -5.85 -1.75
CA GLN A 98 -12.12 -6.11 -0.84
C GLN A 98 -12.51 -5.91 0.61
N ILE A 99 -13.20 -4.82 0.93
CA ILE A 99 -13.65 -4.54 2.30
C ILE A 99 -14.65 -5.59 2.77
N GLN A 100 -15.54 -6.05 1.91
CA GLN A 100 -16.49 -7.12 2.25
C GLN A 100 -15.78 -8.43 2.60
N SER A 101 -14.67 -8.73 1.95
CA SER A 101 -13.88 -9.92 2.23
C SER A 101 -13.21 -9.91 3.61
N TRP A 102 -13.14 -8.73 4.26
CA TRP A 102 -12.53 -8.59 5.59
C TRP A 102 -13.46 -8.96 6.74
N ARG A 103 -14.70 -9.19 6.47
CA ARG A 103 -15.70 -9.50 7.49
C ARG A 103 -15.81 -10.99 7.79
#